data_a3f77b01e82f61c73d397d7463e03c92
#
_entry.id   a3f77b01e82f61c73d397d7463e03c92
#
_cell.length_a   1.000
_cell.length_b   1.000
_cell.length_c   1.000
_cell.angle_alpha   90.00
_cell.angle_beta   90.00
_cell.angle_gamma   90.00
#
_symmetry.space_group_name_H-M   'P 1'
#
loop_
_entity.id
_entity.type
_entity.pdbx_description
1 polymer ?
#
loop_
_entity_poly.entity_id
_entity_poly.type
_entity_poly.pdbx_seq_one_letter_code
_entity_poly.pdbx_strand_id
1 'polypeptide(L)'
;TYNFSLSDPWIKGDKHRTSFRTELFLRRDYPQEFKSEEHGRIYAVNDTTSNFTDSFSSVVLEKTGGGFSFSRPLNGGDPFKVVKWKVLAGMNFKKVRMIDGSGNSKPYGDITPTTGNISEIICLGFTPSDGSCPEENTLISVVASATRNNLNNPVNPTSGNKLTFGSEQFVSMGKNSPTFNRMRASYSYFIPTKWINLTKGCKSSKATNAECPQTIGFQLKAGTIFGELPPYEA
;
A
#
# COMPACT_ATOMS: atom_id res chain seq x y z
N THR A 1 -5.78 14.74 -3.65
CA THR A 1 -6.23 13.41 -3.15
C THR A 1 -7.56 13.58 -2.47
N TYR A 2 -8.54 12.77 -2.87
CA TYR A 2 -9.84 12.65 -2.21
C TYR A 2 -9.97 11.22 -1.71
N ASN A 3 -10.42 11.05 -0.46
CA ASN A 3 -10.65 9.75 0.12
C ASN A 3 -11.92 9.78 0.95
N PHE A 4 -12.82 8.88 0.67
CA PHE A 4 -14.03 8.64 1.44
C PHE A 4 -13.97 7.23 2.01
N SER A 5 -14.14 7.08 3.31
CA SER A 5 -14.17 5.77 3.95
C SER A 5 -15.33 5.65 4.93
N LEU A 6 -15.99 4.51 4.88
CA LEU A 6 -17.04 4.12 5.82
C LEU A 6 -16.57 2.86 6.53
N SER A 7 -16.71 2.83 7.84
CA SER A 7 -16.38 1.65 8.64
C SER A 7 -17.47 1.37 9.67
N ASP A 8 -17.90 0.12 9.70
CA ASP A 8 -18.78 -0.42 10.75
C ASP A 8 -17.95 -1.39 11.61
N PRO A 9 -17.67 -1.04 12.87
CA PRO A 9 -16.85 -1.88 13.74
C PRO A 9 -17.52 -3.20 14.10
N TRP A 10 -18.82 -3.31 13.94
CA TRP A 10 -19.57 -4.50 14.29
C TRP A 10 -20.86 -4.59 13.49
N ILE A 11 -20.89 -5.46 12.50
CA ILE A 11 -22.08 -5.72 11.70
C ILE A 11 -23.22 -6.23 12.61
N LYS A 12 -24.33 -5.52 12.58
CA LYS A 12 -25.50 -5.83 13.40
C LYS A 12 -25.97 -7.28 13.18
N GLY A 13 -26.08 -8.02 14.29
CA GLY A 13 -26.50 -9.42 14.27
C GLY A 13 -25.41 -10.46 14.12
N ASP A 14 -24.17 -10.06 13.85
CA ASP A 14 -23.04 -11.00 13.79
C ASP A 14 -22.49 -11.30 15.21
N LYS A 15 -22.65 -12.55 15.62
CA LYS A 15 -22.13 -13.05 16.91
C LYS A 15 -20.61 -12.99 17.04
N HIS A 16 -19.90 -12.94 15.91
CA HIS A 16 -18.43 -12.97 15.85
C HIS A 16 -17.78 -11.60 15.79
N ARG A 17 -18.57 -10.52 15.83
CA ARG A 17 -18.08 -9.13 15.79
C ARG A 17 -17.25 -8.82 14.56
N THR A 18 -17.72 -9.27 13.41
CA THR A 18 -17.09 -8.92 12.13
C THR A 18 -17.24 -7.42 11.90
N SER A 19 -16.16 -6.75 11.60
CA SER A 19 -16.17 -5.36 11.14
C SER A 19 -16.16 -5.31 9.62
N PHE A 20 -16.79 -4.28 9.08
CA PHE A 20 -16.81 -3.95 7.67
C PHE A 20 -16.16 -2.60 7.43
N ARG A 21 -15.39 -2.49 6.36
CA ARG A 21 -14.85 -1.22 5.89
C ARG A 21 -14.97 -1.15 4.37
N THR A 22 -15.40 0.00 3.89
CA THR A 22 -15.33 0.35 2.47
C THR A 22 -14.63 1.68 2.29
N GLU A 23 -13.94 1.84 1.16
CA GLU A 23 -13.25 3.08 0.83
C GLU A 23 -13.36 3.36 -0.68
N LEU A 24 -13.41 4.64 -1.00
CA LEU A 24 -13.34 5.18 -2.35
C LEU A 24 -12.26 6.25 -2.37
N PHE A 25 -11.43 6.25 -3.39
CA PHE A 25 -10.35 7.23 -3.49
C PHE A 25 -10.14 7.71 -4.92
N LEU A 26 -9.68 8.95 -5.00
CA LEU A 26 -9.07 9.55 -6.18
C LEU A 26 -7.76 10.19 -5.74
N ARG A 27 -6.65 9.73 -6.31
CA ARG A 27 -5.31 10.16 -5.95
C ARG A 27 -4.51 10.49 -7.20
N ARG A 28 -3.74 11.57 -7.16
CA ARG A 28 -2.76 11.92 -8.19
C ARG A 28 -1.38 11.84 -7.56
N ASP A 29 -0.53 11.03 -8.16
CA ASP A 29 0.85 10.79 -7.73
C ASP A 29 1.81 11.28 -8.81
N TYR A 30 2.93 11.84 -8.37
CA TYR A 30 4.07 12.17 -9.21
C TYR A 30 5.15 11.12 -8.95
N PRO A 31 5.20 10.04 -9.75
CA PRO A 31 6.12 8.94 -9.51
C PRO A 31 7.56 9.41 -9.66
N GLN A 32 8.40 8.99 -8.72
CA GLN A 32 9.84 9.32 -8.75
C GLN A 32 10.61 8.33 -9.64
N GLU A 33 10.08 7.17 -9.87
CA GLU A 33 10.66 6.11 -10.71
C GLU A 33 10.83 6.55 -12.17
N PHE A 34 10.13 7.61 -12.54
CA PHE A 34 10.22 8.24 -13.86
C PHE A 34 11.14 9.47 -13.88
N LYS A 35 12.11 9.56 -12.98
CA LYS A 35 13.11 10.63 -12.96
C LYS A 35 14.47 10.11 -13.41
N SER A 36 15.14 10.82 -14.33
CA SER A 36 16.53 10.55 -14.71
C SER A 36 17.48 11.14 -13.67
N GLU A 37 18.54 10.40 -13.31
CA GLU A 37 19.61 10.90 -12.48
C GLU A 37 20.39 12.03 -13.18
N GLU A 38 20.48 12.02 -14.52
CA GLU A 38 21.30 12.94 -15.31
C GLU A 38 20.56 14.25 -15.64
N HIS A 39 19.23 14.26 -15.76
CA HIS A 39 18.47 15.44 -16.19
C HIS A 39 17.31 15.79 -15.23
N GLY A 40 17.12 15.13 -14.12
CA GLY A 40 16.09 15.40 -13.12
C GLY A 40 14.65 15.10 -13.56
N ARG A 41 14.43 14.73 -14.84
CA ARG A 41 13.13 14.36 -15.41
C ARG A 41 13.33 13.33 -16.50
N ILE A 42 12.72 12.15 -16.37
CA ILE A 42 12.80 11.12 -17.43
C ILE A 42 11.69 11.23 -18.44
N TYR A 43 10.52 11.74 -18.06
CA TYR A 43 9.35 11.68 -18.94
C TYR A 43 8.65 13.02 -18.99
N ALA A 44 8.55 13.55 -20.21
CA ALA A 44 7.70 14.64 -20.58
C ALA A 44 6.52 14.10 -21.40
N VAL A 45 5.32 14.50 -21.03
CA VAL A 45 4.15 14.28 -21.88
C VAL A 45 4.23 15.30 -22.99
N ASN A 46 4.32 14.85 -24.25
CA ASN A 46 4.39 15.74 -25.40
C ASN A 46 3.00 16.35 -25.64
N ASP A 47 2.87 17.63 -25.33
CA ASP A 47 1.68 18.40 -25.70
C ASP A 47 1.87 18.94 -27.13
N THR A 48 1.31 18.24 -28.11
CA THR A 48 1.44 18.58 -29.54
C THR A 48 0.74 19.88 -29.93
N THR A 49 0.12 20.57 -29.00
CA THR A 49 -0.67 21.81 -29.27
C THR A 49 0.04 23.10 -28.90
N SER A 50 1.18 23.07 -28.24
CA SER A 50 1.90 24.29 -27.88
C SER A 50 3.27 24.38 -28.55
N ASN A 51 3.52 25.54 -29.16
CA ASN A 51 4.81 25.92 -29.72
C ASN A 51 5.96 25.68 -28.72
N PHE A 52 6.91 24.93 -29.13
CA PHE A 52 8.17 24.37 -28.68
C PHE A 52 8.94 24.99 -27.48
N THR A 53 8.42 25.84 -26.66
CA THR A 53 9.28 26.56 -25.73
C THR A 53 9.10 26.25 -24.24
N ASP A 54 8.01 25.66 -23.75
CA ASP A 54 7.85 25.57 -22.28
C ASP A 54 7.06 24.39 -21.68
N SER A 55 6.78 23.31 -22.40
CA SER A 55 5.82 22.31 -21.90
C SER A 55 6.40 20.93 -21.64
N PHE A 56 7.44 20.85 -20.82
CA PHE A 56 7.77 19.58 -20.15
C PHE A 56 6.84 19.38 -18.95
N SER A 57 5.67 18.81 -19.16
CA SER A 57 4.80 18.47 -18.05
C SER A 57 5.27 17.15 -17.41
N SER A 58 5.36 17.13 -16.10
CA SER A 58 5.66 15.89 -15.36
C SER A 58 4.54 14.91 -15.58
N VAL A 59 4.88 13.61 -15.76
CA VAL A 59 3.89 12.54 -15.78
C VAL A 59 3.16 12.50 -14.44
N VAL A 60 1.84 12.54 -14.49
CA VAL A 60 0.99 12.40 -13.32
C VAL A 60 0.21 11.10 -13.44
N LEU A 61 0.32 10.25 -12.45
CA LEU A 61 -0.50 9.06 -12.33
C LEU A 61 -1.78 9.38 -11.56
N GLU A 62 -2.91 9.29 -12.23
CA GLU A 62 -4.20 9.37 -11.58
C GLU A 62 -4.69 7.97 -11.24
N LYS A 63 -4.90 7.72 -9.95
CA LYS A 63 -5.39 6.47 -9.40
C LYS A 63 -6.77 6.68 -8.83
N THR A 64 -7.77 6.05 -9.42
CA THR A 64 -9.15 6.06 -8.95
C THR A 64 -9.56 4.65 -8.58
N GLY A 65 -10.21 4.51 -7.45
CA GLY A 65 -10.60 3.17 -7.04
C GLY A 65 -11.38 3.15 -5.75
N GLY A 66 -11.57 1.94 -5.28
CA GLY A 66 -12.23 1.67 -4.03
C GLY A 66 -12.13 0.21 -3.65
N GLY A 67 -12.61 -0.09 -2.47
CA GLY A 67 -12.59 -1.46 -2.00
C GLY A 67 -13.48 -1.66 -0.80
N PHE A 68 -13.62 -2.92 -0.44
CA PHE A 68 -14.29 -3.31 0.79
C PHE A 68 -13.52 -4.43 1.46
N SER A 69 -13.60 -4.47 2.77
CA SER A 69 -12.97 -5.53 3.56
C SER A 69 -13.81 -5.88 4.78
N PHE A 70 -13.74 -7.15 5.12
CA PHE A 70 -14.30 -7.71 6.34
C PHE A 70 -13.15 -8.14 7.24
N SER A 71 -13.28 -7.87 8.53
CA SER A 71 -12.27 -8.28 9.49
C SER A 71 -12.94 -8.91 10.70
N ARG A 72 -12.47 -10.10 11.08
CA ARG A 72 -13.07 -10.91 12.15
C ARG A 72 -12.04 -11.28 13.19
N PRO A 73 -12.31 -11.00 14.48
CA PRO A 73 -11.53 -11.55 15.58
C PRO A 73 -11.86 -13.02 15.80
N LEU A 74 -10.83 -13.86 16.02
CA LEU A 74 -11.00 -15.29 16.26
C LEU A 74 -11.01 -15.61 17.76
N ASN A 75 -11.93 -14.99 18.48
CA ASN A 75 -12.15 -15.21 19.93
C ASN A 75 -13.52 -15.83 20.25
N GLY A 76 -14.23 -16.31 19.24
CA GLY A 76 -15.59 -16.88 19.37
C GLY A 76 -16.69 -15.84 19.57
N GLY A 77 -16.38 -14.55 19.39
CA GLY A 77 -17.36 -13.45 19.59
C GLY A 77 -17.50 -12.98 21.03
N ASP A 78 -16.78 -13.61 21.98
CA ASP A 78 -16.80 -13.21 23.38
C ASP A 78 -16.10 -11.85 23.57
N PRO A 79 -16.80 -10.80 24.05
CA PRO A 79 -16.22 -9.47 24.24
C PRO A 79 -15.16 -9.42 25.35
N PHE A 80 -15.17 -10.33 26.29
CA PHE A 80 -14.26 -10.38 27.43
C PHE A 80 -13.00 -11.20 27.13
N LYS A 81 -13.02 -12.01 26.07
CA LYS A 81 -11.89 -12.85 25.70
C LYS A 81 -10.88 -12.08 24.86
N VAL A 82 -9.61 -12.15 25.23
CA VAL A 82 -8.52 -11.50 24.50
C VAL A 82 -8.47 -11.99 23.05
N VAL A 83 -8.46 -11.04 22.13
CA VAL A 83 -8.34 -11.32 20.70
C VAL A 83 -6.87 -11.56 20.38
N LYS A 84 -6.47 -12.84 20.29
CA LYS A 84 -5.12 -13.21 19.89
C LYS A 84 -4.94 -13.20 18.37
N TRP A 85 -5.96 -13.62 17.62
CA TRP A 85 -5.95 -13.67 16.18
C TRP A 85 -7.06 -12.84 15.57
N LYS A 86 -6.73 -12.12 14.52
CA LYS A 86 -7.66 -11.36 13.68
C LYS A 86 -7.38 -11.68 12.23
N VAL A 87 -8.40 -12.03 11.47
CA VAL A 87 -8.32 -12.25 10.02
C VAL A 87 -9.04 -11.15 9.27
N LEU A 88 -8.55 -10.85 8.08
CA LEU A 88 -9.16 -9.88 7.18
C LEU A 88 -9.22 -10.49 5.79
N ALA A 89 -10.33 -10.28 5.10
CA ALA A 89 -10.50 -10.57 3.69
C ALA A 89 -11.21 -9.39 3.00
N GLY A 90 -10.82 -9.08 1.79
CA GLY A 90 -11.39 -7.96 1.05
C GLY A 90 -11.11 -8.01 -0.43
N MET A 91 -11.70 -7.08 -1.15
CA MET A 91 -11.46 -6.86 -2.57
C MET A 91 -11.24 -5.37 -2.82
N ASN A 92 -10.30 -5.06 -3.70
CA ASN A 92 -10.06 -3.70 -4.17
C ASN A 92 -10.15 -3.65 -5.68
N PHE A 93 -10.64 -2.53 -6.15
CA PHE A 93 -10.68 -2.15 -7.54
C PHE A 93 -9.88 -0.85 -7.69
N LYS A 94 -8.99 -0.80 -8.67
CA LYS A 94 -8.16 0.37 -8.93
C LYS A 94 -7.99 0.55 -10.44
N LYS A 95 -8.24 1.75 -10.90
CA LYS A 95 -7.99 2.21 -12.25
C LYS A 95 -6.83 3.20 -12.20
N VAL A 96 -5.83 2.98 -13.03
CA VAL A 96 -4.64 3.82 -13.13
C VAL A 96 -4.56 4.37 -14.54
N ARG A 97 -4.38 5.67 -14.68
CA ARG A 97 -4.15 6.32 -15.97
C ARG A 97 -3.07 7.38 -15.85
N MET A 98 -2.36 7.62 -16.93
CA MET A 98 -1.46 8.77 -17.06
C MET A 98 -2.24 9.98 -17.54
N ILE A 99 -2.00 11.12 -16.90
CA ILE A 99 -2.60 12.41 -17.28
C ILE A 99 -1.52 13.47 -17.43
N ASP A 100 -1.81 14.45 -18.27
CA ASP A 100 -0.99 15.67 -18.39
C ASP A 100 -1.32 16.70 -17.28
N GLY A 101 -0.63 17.83 -17.27
CA GLY A 101 -0.88 18.92 -16.33
C GLY A 101 -2.28 19.52 -16.45
N SER A 102 -2.94 19.39 -17.59
CA SER A 102 -4.31 19.84 -17.86
C SER A 102 -5.37 18.80 -17.47
N GLY A 103 -4.94 17.57 -17.10
CA GLY A 103 -5.84 16.48 -16.71
C GLY A 103 -6.33 15.60 -17.85
N ASN A 104 -5.82 15.79 -19.07
CA ASN A 104 -6.16 14.93 -20.20
C ASN A 104 -5.42 13.60 -20.12
N SER A 105 -6.06 12.53 -20.53
CA SER A 105 -5.43 11.21 -20.59
C SER A 105 -4.36 11.19 -21.66
N LYS A 106 -3.18 10.72 -21.29
CA LYS A 106 -2.05 10.48 -22.19
C LYS A 106 -1.61 9.03 -22.04
N PRO A 107 -1.77 8.19 -23.07
CA PRO A 107 -1.50 6.76 -22.97
C PRO A 107 0.00 6.44 -22.84
N TYR A 108 0.87 7.38 -23.16
CA TYR A 108 2.33 7.21 -23.13
C TYR A 108 3.03 8.54 -22.85
N GLY A 109 4.20 8.46 -22.25
CA GLY A 109 5.12 9.59 -22.13
C GLY A 109 6.19 9.48 -23.23
N ASP A 110 6.51 10.61 -23.86
CA ASP A 110 7.67 10.71 -24.75
C ASP A 110 8.89 11.14 -23.96
N ILE A 111 9.99 10.40 -24.12
CA ILE A 111 11.32 10.91 -23.75
C ILE A 111 11.83 11.65 -24.97
N THR A 112 11.94 12.95 -24.90
CA THR A 112 12.75 13.72 -25.85
C THR A 112 14.13 13.91 -25.24
N PRO A 113 15.15 13.14 -25.65
CA PRO A 113 16.52 13.51 -25.33
C PRO A 113 16.83 14.80 -26.06
N THR A 114 17.46 15.74 -25.38
CA THR A 114 17.89 17.04 -25.91
C THR A 114 18.90 16.93 -27.06
N THR A 115 19.32 15.74 -27.43
CA THR A 115 20.24 15.47 -28.53
C THR A 115 19.96 14.12 -29.16
N GLY A 116 19.07 14.09 -30.16
CA GLY A 116 19.03 13.05 -31.18
C GLY A 116 18.12 11.84 -30.91
N ASN A 117 17.10 11.74 -31.67
CA ASN A 117 16.47 10.58 -32.32
C ASN A 117 16.07 9.30 -31.55
N ILE A 118 15.85 9.30 -30.25
CA ILE A 118 15.25 8.14 -29.60
C ILE A 118 14.12 8.64 -28.69
N SER A 119 12.89 8.47 -29.16
CA SER A 119 11.72 8.58 -28.29
C SER A 119 11.50 7.20 -27.65
N GLU A 120 11.81 7.04 -26.38
CA GLU A 120 11.35 5.89 -25.61
C GLU A 120 9.93 6.13 -25.15
N ILE A 121 9.02 5.29 -25.59
CA ILE A 121 7.61 5.34 -25.20
C ILE A 121 7.43 4.48 -23.96
N ILE A 122 6.89 5.08 -22.90
CA ILE A 122 6.55 4.35 -21.68
C ILE A 122 5.08 4.05 -21.65
N CYS A 123 4.80 2.78 -21.51
CA CYS A 123 3.47 2.28 -21.34
C CYS A 123 3.14 2.11 -19.87
N LEU A 124 1.89 2.36 -19.48
CA LEU A 124 1.36 2.08 -18.14
C LEU A 124 1.44 0.60 -17.77
N GLY A 125 1.55 -0.28 -18.74
CA GLY A 125 1.70 -1.72 -18.56
C GLY A 125 2.77 -2.28 -19.47
N PHE A 126 2.78 -3.60 -19.61
CA PHE A 126 3.65 -4.27 -20.55
C PHE A 126 3.25 -3.88 -21.97
N THR A 127 4.24 -3.58 -22.79
CA THR A 127 4.03 -3.30 -24.21
C THR A 127 3.42 -4.54 -24.85
N PRO A 128 2.22 -4.47 -25.41
CA PRO A 128 1.68 -5.58 -26.18
C PRO A 128 2.56 -5.86 -27.39
N SER A 129 2.48 -7.07 -27.90
CA SER A 129 3.19 -7.47 -29.12
C SER A 129 2.86 -6.63 -30.36
N ASP A 130 1.76 -5.86 -30.33
CA ASP A 130 1.33 -4.93 -31.37
C ASP A 130 1.91 -3.51 -31.21
N GLY A 131 2.70 -3.26 -30.14
CA GLY A 131 3.32 -1.96 -29.88
C GLY A 131 2.36 -0.89 -29.38
N SER A 132 1.10 -1.23 -29.10
CA SER A 132 0.12 -0.27 -28.55
C SER A 132 0.28 -0.13 -27.04
N CYS A 133 0.20 1.08 -26.52
CA CYS A 133 0.19 1.33 -25.09
C CYS A 133 -1.25 1.49 -24.57
N PRO A 134 -1.64 0.80 -23.49
CA PRO A 134 -2.95 0.99 -22.90
C PRO A 134 -3.07 2.40 -22.30
N GLU A 135 -4.17 3.09 -22.58
CA GLU A 135 -4.47 4.41 -22.00
C GLU A 135 -4.73 4.34 -20.50
N GLU A 136 -5.20 3.20 -20.05
CA GLU A 136 -5.55 2.97 -18.66
C GLU A 136 -5.38 1.50 -18.29
N ASN A 137 -5.00 1.25 -17.04
CA ASN A 137 -4.97 -0.08 -16.47
C ASN A 137 -5.99 -0.23 -15.35
N THR A 138 -6.75 -1.30 -15.42
CA THR A 138 -7.70 -1.67 -14.38
C THR A 138 -7.16 -2.88 -13.61
N LEU A 139 -7.04 -2.72 -12.31
CA LEU A 139 -6.57 -3.76 -11.41
C LEU A 139 -7.67 -4.13 -10.44
N ILE A 140 -7.95 -5.42 -10.33
CA ILE A 140 -8.75 -5.97 -9.24
C ILE A 140 -7.84 -6.78 -8.36
N SER A 141 -7.93 -6.60 -7.06
CA SER A 141 -7.18 -7.41 -6.10
C SER A 141 -8.08 -8.04 -5.06
N VAL A 142 -7.71 -9.25 -4.67
CA VAL A 142 -8.25 -9.95 -3.50
C VAL A 142 -7.20 -9.90 -2.41
N VAL A 143 -7.58 -9.40 -1.25
CA VAL A 143 -6.71 -9.24 -0.10
C VAL A 143 -7.10 -10.22 0.99
N ALA A 144 -6.12 -10.90 1.55
CA ALA A 144 -6.28 -11.70 2.76
C ALA A 144 -5.14 -11.41 3.73
N SER A 145 -5.46 -11.27 5.01
CA SER A 145 -4.42 -11.14 6.03
C SER A 145 -4.82 -11.77 7.35
N ALA A 146 -3.80 -12.19 8.11
CA ALA A 146 -3.95 -12.70 9.46
C ALA A 146 -2.99 -11.98 10.39
N THR A 147 -3.49 -11.51 11.52
CA THR A 147 -2.70 -10.84 12.55
C THR A 147 -2.83 -11.59 13.86
N ARG A 148 -1.69 -11.99 14.43
CA ARG A 148 -1.58 -12.48 15.80
C ARG A 148 -1.05 -11.37 16.67
N ASN A 149 -1.80 -11.04 17.74
CA ASN A 149 -1.42 -9.99 18.66
C ASN A 149 -1.37 -10.53 20.08
N ASN A 150 -0.17 -10.59 20.65
CA ASN A 150 0.11 -10.97 22.03
C ASN A 150 0.78 -9.83 22.80
N LEU A 151 0.56 -8.57 22.39
CA LEU A 151 1.09 -7.41 23.09
C LEU A 151 0.32 -7.20 24.37
N ASN A 152 1.03 -6.78 25.44
CA ASN A 152 0.41 -6.40 26.71
C ASN A 152 -0.47 -5.15 26.57
N ASN A 153 -0.08 -4.20 25.72
CA ASN A 153 -0.85 -3.01 25.40
C ASN A 153 -0.74 -2.74 23.88
N PRO A 154 -1.85 -2.64 23.15
CA PRO A 154 -1.82 -2.41 21.71
C PRO A 154 -1.38 -1.00 21.30
N VAL A 155 -1.52 0.01 22.17
CA VAL A 155 -1.17 1.41 21.90
C VAL A 155 0.27 1.70 22.29
N ASN A 156 0.68 1.26 23.49
CA ASN A 156 2.03 1.46 24.01
C ASN A 156 2.60 0.12 24.50
N PRO A 157 3.08 -0.73 23.60
CA PRO A 157 3.55 -2.05 23.95
C PRO A 157 4.89 -2.00 24.71
N THR A 158 4.93 -2.60 25.87
CA THR A 158 6.16 -2.77 26.65
C THR A 158 6.62 -4.22 26.70
N SER A 159 5.77 -5.17 26.33
CA SER A 159 6.11 -6.59 26.24
C SER A 159 5.21 -7.33 25.28
N GLY A 160 5.72 -8.45 24.74
CA GLY A 160 4.98 -9.34 23.87
C GLY A 160 5.37 -9.24 22.41
N ASN A 161 4.56 -9.84 21.55
CA ASN A 161 4.82 -9.88 20.12
C ASN A 161 3.56 -9.68 19.28
N LYS A 162 3.78 -9.21 18.05
CA LYS A 162 2.78 -9.09 17.01
C LYS A 162 3.33 -9.66 15.72
N LEU A 163 2.58 -10.57 15.10
CA LEU A 163 2.86 -11.13 13.78
C LEU A 163 1.72 -10.76 12.85
N THR A 164 2.04 -10.23 11.69
CA THR A 164 1.06 -9.97 10.62
C THR A 164 1.57 -10.62 9.36
N PHE A 165 0.71 -11.36 8.71
CA PHE A 165 0.94 -11.91 7.38
C PHE A 165 -0.20 -11.47 6.47
N GLY A 166 0.12 -11.03 5.26
CA GLY A 166 -0.86 -10.60 4.26
C GLY A 166 -0.45 -11.04 2.87
N SER A 167 -1.46 -11.36 2.07
CA SER A 167 -1.33 -11.65 0.65
C SER A 167 -2.36 -10.83 -0.10
N GLU A 168 -1.95 -10.25 -1.22
CA GLU A 168 -2.79 -9.50 -2.13
C GLU A 168 -2.56 -10.04 -3.53
N GLN A 169 -3.60 -10.67 -4.08
CA GLN A 169 -3.60 -11.22 -5.43
C GLN A 169 -4.25 -10.24 -6.39
N PHE A 170 -3.47 -9.73 -7.33
CA PHE A 170 -3.97 -8.92 -8.44
C PHE A 170 -4.34 -9.82 -9.60
N VAL A 171 -5.51 -9.55 -10.17
CA VAL A 171 -6.07 -10.30 -11.29
C VAL A 171 -6.24 -9.35 -12.47
N SER A 172 -5.78 -9.78 -13.61
CA SER A 172 -5.92 -9.05 -14.87
C SER A 172 -7.38 -8.96 -15.30
N MET A 173 -7.79 -7.75 -15.68
CA MET A 173 -9.07 -7.51 -16.35
C MET A 173 -8.78 -6.81 -17.69
N GLY A 174 -8.58 -7.61 -18.74
CA GLY A 174 -8.28 -7.11 -20.08
C GLY A 174 -6.97 -7.67 -20.67
N LYS A 175 -6.70 -7.36 -21.93
CA LYS A 175 -5.58 -7.96 -22.68
C LYS A 175 -4.18 -7.61 -22.14
N ASN A 176 -4.05 -6.53 -21.37
CA ASN A 176 -2.75 -5.95 -20.98
C ASN A 176 -2.62 -5.65 -19.48
N SER A 177 -3.53 -6.14 -18.66
CA SER A 177 -3.44 -5.92 -17.23
C SER A 177 -2.56 -6.96 -16.57
N PRO A 178 -1.60 -6.57 -15.74
CA PRO A 178 -0.67 -7.49 -15.10
C PRO A 178 -1.35 -8.36 -14.04
N THR A 179 -0.86 -9.59 -13.91
CA THR A 179 -1.25 -10.51 -12.84
C THR A 179 -0.07 -10.75 -11.93
N PHE A 180 -0.20 -10.40 -10.67
CA PHE A 180 0.85 -10.61 -9.69
C PHE A 180 0.29 -10.83 -8.29
N ASN A 181 1.08 -11.45 -7.44
CA ASN A 181 0.78 -11.63 -6.02
C ASN A 181 1.81 -10.88 -5.19
N ARG A 182 1.37 -10.14 -4.21
CA ARG A 182 2.20 -9.42 -3.24
C ARG A 182 2.01 -10.01 -1.86
N MET A 183 3.05 -10.61 -1.32
CA MET A 183 3.06 -11.14 0.03
C MET A 183 3.86 -10.23 0.95
N ARG A 184 3.36 -10.02 2.16
CA ARG A 184 4.02 -9.22 3.18
C ARG A 184 3.92 -9.91 4.52
N ALA A 185 5.02 -9.91 5.26
CA ALA A 185 5.07 -10.39 6.63
C ALA A 185 5.72 -9.32 7.50
N SER A 186 5.21 -9.14 8.70
CA SER A 186 5.85 -8.30 9.71
C SER A 186 5.79 -8.96 11.07
N TYR A 187 6.92 -8.92 11.77
CA TYR A 187 7.04 -9.42 13.13
C TYR A 187 7.61 -8.33 14.01
N SER A 188 6.93 -8.03 15.10
CA SER A 188 7.37 -7.06 16.10
C SER A 188 7.46 -7.77 17.46
N TYR A 189 8.55 -7.53 18.18
CA TYR A 189 8.79 -8.10 19.49
C TYR A 189 9.28 -7.02 20.45
N PHE A 190 8.68 -6.98 21.65
CA PHE A 190 8.97 -5.98 22.67
C PHE A 190 9.43 -6.66 23.95
N ILE A 191 10.57 -6.19 24.48
CA ILE A 191 11.20 -6.68 25.70
C ILE A 191 11.29 -5.54 26.69
N PRO A 192 10.71 -5.65 27.89
CA PRO A 192 10.87 -4.64 28.92
C PRO A 192 12.32 -4.67 29.45
N THR A 193 12.98 -3.50 29.45
CA THR A 193 14.38 -3.37 29.87
C THR A 193 14.47 -2.97 31.34
N LYS A 194 14.29 -3.95 32.24
CA LYS A 194 14.38 -3.73 33.70
C LYS A 194 15.80 -3.46 34.19
N TRP A 195 16.80 -3.78 33.38
CA TRP A 195 18.23 -3.56 33.69
C TRP A 195 18.73 -2.15 33.42
N ILE A 196 17.99 -1.36 32.63
CA ILE A 196 18.25 0.07 32.43
C ILE A 196 17.40 0.86 33.41
N ASN A 197 17.93 1.19 34.57
CA ASN A 197 17.23 1.88 35.65
C ASN A 197 17.21 3.40 35.44
N LEU A 198 16.62 3.90 34.37
CA LEU A 198 16.52 5.34 34.07
C LEU A 198 15.43 6.04 34.91
N THR A 199 14.42 5.31 35.36
CA THR A 199 13.34 5.86 36.15
C THR A 199 13.32 5.28 37.56
N LYS A 200 12.88 6.09 38.57
CA LYS A 200 12.81 5.65 39.98
C LYS A 200 11.90 4.41 40.16
N GLY A 201 10.82 4.29 39.38
CA GLY A 201 9.90 3.15 39.45
C GLY A 201 10.53 1.83 39.04
N CYS A 202 11.48 1.85 38.10
CA CYS A 202 12.18 0.64 37.63
C CYS A 202 13.18 0.05 38.62
N LYS A 203 13.55 0.78 39.68
CA LYS A 203 14.51 0.32 40.70
C LYS A 203 13.92 -0.70 41.67
N SER A 204 12.58 -0.82 41.72
CA SER A 204 11.93 -1.81 42.54
C SER A 204 11.98 -3.19 41.90
N SER A 205 12.37 -4.22 42.66
CA SER A 205 12.32 -5.62 42.19
C SER A 205 10.89 -6.12 41.90
N LYS A 206 9.88 -5.41 42.44
CA LYS A 206 8.44 -5.67 42.24
C LYS A 206 7.81 -4.79 41.15
N ALA A 207 8.62 -3.95 40.45
CA ALA A 207 8.10 -3.06 39.45
C ALA A 207 7.36 -3.82 38.33
N THR A 208 6.17 -3.37 38.03
CA THR A 208 5.36 -3.87 36.90
C THR A 208 5.84 -3.26 35.56
N ASN A 209 5.40 -3.83 34.45
CA ASN A 209 5.72 -3.27 33.13
C ASN A 209 5.16 -1.84 32.94
N ALA A 210 4.16 -1.43 33.70
CA ALA A 210 3.62 -0.07 33.72
C ALA A 210 4.55 0.92 34.45
N GLU A 211 5.27 0.44 35.45
CA GLU A 211 6.23 1.25 36.23
C GLU A 211 7.58 1.34 35.55
N CYS A 212 7.90 0.39 34.66
CA CYS A 212 9.12 0.36 33.84
C CYS A 212 8.78 0.51 32.35
N PRO A 213 8.55 1.72 31.86
CA PRO A 213 8.14 1.96 30.46
C PRO A 213 9.27 1.78 29.44
N GLN A 214 10.52 1.59 29.89
CA GLN A 214 11.63 1.37 28.98
C GLN A 214 11.51 0.00 28.30
N THR A 215 11.54 0.04 26.98
CA THR A 215 11.32 -1.14 26.15
C THR A 215 12.28 -1.13 24.97
N ILE A 216 12.87 -2.27 24.66
CA ILE A 216 13.54 -2.50 23.39
C ILE A 216 12.54 -3.17 22.47
N GLY A 217 12.29 -2.55 21.31
CA GLY A 217 11.45 -3.08 20.25
C GLY A 217 12.28 -3.55 19.06
N PHE A 218 12.03 -4.79 18.61
CA PHE A 218 12.56 -5.32 17.36
C PHE A 218 11.44 -5.42 16.36
N GLN A 219 11.69 -4.99 15.12
CA GLN A 219 10.74 -5.14 14.03
C GLN A 219 11.45 -5.73 12.81
N LEU A 220 10.91 -6.83 12.32
CA LEU A 220 11.30 -7.45 11.05
C LEU A 220 10.13 -7.32 10.08
N LYS A 221 10.43 -6.84 8.87
CA LYS A 221 9.48 -6.78 7.77
C LYS A 221 10.09 -7.49 6.58
N ALA A 222 9.30 -8.34 5.93
CA ALA A 222 9.67 -9.02 4.70
C ALA A 222 8.52 -8.92 3.70
N GLY A 223 8.86 -8.85 2.43
CA GLY A 223 7.88 -8.85 1.35
C GLY A 223 8.46 -9.51 0.12
N THR A 224 7.60 -10.10 -0.67
CA THR A 224 7.94 -10.66 -1.97
C THR A 224 6.80 -10.47 -2.94
N ILE A 225 7.13 -10.44 -4.22
CA ILE A 225 6.19 -10.31 -5.31
C ILE A 225 6.43 -11.44 -6.28
N PHE A 226 5.35 -12.10 -6.70
CA PHE A 226 5.35 -13.17 -7.69
C PHE A 226 4.51 -12.71 -8.87
N GLY A 227 5.04 -12.84 -10.09
CA GLY A 227 4.40 -12.40 -11.32
C GLY A 227 4.98 -11.09 -11.83
N GLU A 228 4.26 -10.46 -12.74
CA GLU A 228 4.71 -9.28 -13.47
C GLU A 228 4.25 -8.00 -12.78
N LEU A 229 5.17 -7.35 -12.06
CA LEU A 229 4.89 -6.10 -11.36
C LEU A 229 4.92 -4.93 -12.35
N PRO A 230 3.82 -4.18 -12.50
CA PRO A 230 3.83 -2.99 -13.33
C PRO A 230 4.65 -1.86 -12.67
N PRO A 231 5.33 -1.01 -13.46
CA PRO A 231 6.21 0.04 -12.93
C PRO A 231 5.54 1.00 -11.94
N TYR A 232 4.25 1.26 -12.10
CA TYR A 232 3.50 2.17 -11.19
C TYR A 232 3.09 1.53 -9.84
N GLU A 233 3.44 0.25 -9.62
CA GLU A 233 3.22 -0.48 -8.35
C GLU A 233 4.55 -0.88 -7.66
N ALA A 234 5.69 -0.55 -8.26
CA ALA A 234 7.02 -0.84 -7.74
C ALA A 234 7.37 -0.04 -6.47
#